data_1cf3652fca0e62df0395df9ce63773db
#
_entry.id   1cf3652fca0e62df0395df9ce63773db
#
_cell.length_a   1.000
_cell.length_b   1.000
_cell.length_c   1.000
_cell.angle_alpha   90.00
_cell.angle_beta   90.00
_cell.angle_gamma   90.00
#
_symmetry.space_group_name_H-M   'P 1'
#
loop_
_entity.id
_entity.type
_entity.pdbx_description
1 polymer ?
#
loop_
_entity_poly.entity_id
_entity_poly.type
_entity_poly.pdbx_seq_one_letter_code
_entity_poly.pdbx_strand_id
1 'polypeptide(L)'
;IGSVLGDSGYVRNRDAEFRVKNIPRSKLLEDIDTTRTVVTDTLEQLSKIDLQKDYVLPVLDEKTNTSYFLIYLLSHLNYHIGQINYHRRIITSL
;
A
#
# COMPACT_ATOMS: atom_id res chain seq x y z
N ILE A 1 -2.96 -4.87 1.54
CA ILE A 1 -2.19 -6.02 2.08
C ILE A 1 -2.56 -6.26 3.54
N GLY A 2 -2.41 -5.27 4.40
CA GLY A 2 -2.62 -5.45 5.83
C GLY A 2 -4.05 -5.83 6.21
N SER A 3 -5.06 -5.20 5.59
CA SER A 3 -6.46 -5.44 5.96
C SER A 3 -7.00 -6.78 5.45
N VAL A 4 -6.60 -7.21 4.26
CA VAL A 4 -7.10 -8.45 3.64
C VAL A 4 -6.20 -9.63 3.96
N LEU A 5 -4.90 -9.53 3.66
CA LEU A 5 -3.95 -10.63 3.87
C LEU A 5 -3.47 -10.72 5.32
N GLY A 6 -3.32 -9.58 6.00
CA GLY A 6 -2.83 -9.51 7.36
C GLY A 6 -3.91 -9.40 8.43
N ASP A 7 -5.19 -9.27 8.04
CA ASP A 7 -6.33 -9.17 8.96
C ASP A 7 -6.11 -8.10 10.06
N SER A 8 -5.61 -6.93 9.66
CA SER A 8 -5.27 -5.84 10.61
C SER A 8 -6.48 -5.12 11.20
N GLY A 9 -7.69 -5.38 10.68
CA GLY A 9 -8.90 -4.68 11.08
C GLY A 9 -9.05 -3.26 10.50
N TYR A 10 -8.12 -2.82 9.65
CA TYR A 10 -8.22 -1.51 9.02
C TYR A 10 -9.37 -1.46 8.01
N VAL A 11 -10.24 -0.47 8.17
CA VAL A 11 -11.32 -0.18 7.23
C VAL A 11 -10.99 1.11 6.49
N ARG A 12 -10.88 1.02 5.17
CA ARG A 12 -10.54 2.16 4.34
C ARG A 12 -11.69 3.15 4.25
N ASN A 13 -11.41 4.44 4.49
CA ASN A 13 -12.31 5.54 4.20
C ASN A 13 -11.65 6.47 3.17
N ARG A 14 -11.93 6.20 1.90
CA ARG A 14 -11.30 6.91 0.78
C ARG A 14 -11.58 8.41 0.81
N ASP A 15 -12.81 8.81 1.10
CA ASP A 15 -13.18 10.22 1.13
C ASP A 15 -12.44 10.98 2.23
N ALA A 16 -12.29 10.37 3.42
CA ALA A 16 -11.53 10.96 4.50
C ALA A 16 -10.04 11.06 4.13
N GLU A 17 -9.46 10.04 3.50
CA GLU A 17 -8.07 10.05 3.04
C GLU A 17 -7.79 11.21 2.09
N PHE A 18 -8.71 11.54 1.18
CA PHE A 18 -8.53 12.66 0.25
C PHE A 18 -8.78 14.03 0.85
N ARG A 19 -9.57 14.12 1.92
CA ARG A 19 -9.89 15.39 2.57
C ARG A 19 -8.91 15.83 3.64
N VAL A 20 -8.16 14.88 4.22
CA VAL A 20 -7.20 15.17 5.28
C VAL A 20 -6.06 16.01 4.73
N LYS A 21 -5.77 17.13 5.40
CA LYS A 21 -4.69 18.07 5.03
C LYS A 21 -3.92 18.50 6.28
N ASN A 22 -2.72 19.04 6.06
CA ASN A 22 -1.89 19.63 7.12
C ASN A 22 -1.53 18.64 8.22
N ILE A 23 -1.28 17.39 7.85
CA ILE A 23 -0.85 16.37 8.80
C ILE A 23 0.59 16.65 9.21
N PRO A 24 0.93 16.65 10.52
CA PRO A 24 2.31 16.85 10.97
C PRO A 24 3.26 15.80 10.41
N ARG A 25 4.50 16.21 10.14
CA ARG A 25 5.54 15.30 9.65
C ARG A 25 5.75 14.09 10.57
N SER A 26 5.70 14.29 11.89
CA SER A 26 5.83 13.22 12.87
C SER A 26 4.76 12.15 12.71
N LYS A 27 3.53 12.57 12.43
CA LYS A 27 2.40 11.64 12.18
C LYS A 27 2.59 10.87 10.88
N LEU A 28 3.05 11.53 9.82
CA LEU A 28 3.34 10.87 8.55
C LEU A 28 4.44 9.81 8.68
N LEU A 29 5.50 10.13 9.41
CA LEU A 29 6.60 9.18 9.65
C LEU A 29 6.13 8.00 10.50
N GLU A 30 5.30 8.24 11.50
CA GLU A 30 4.68 7.19 12.31
C GLU A 30 3.81 6.27 11.46
N ASP A 31 2.96 6.83 10.60
CA ASP A 31 2.09 6.06 9.71
C ASP A 31 2.87 5.21 8.71
N ILE A 32 3.97 5.74 8.17
CA ILE A 32 4.86 4.99 7.28
C ILE A 32 5.49 3.82 8.02
N ASP A 33 5.98 4.04 9.24
CA ASP A 33 6.61 2.99 10.03
C ASP A 33 5.61 1.89 10.42
N THR A 34 4.40 2.28 10.83
CA THR A 34 3.32 1.34 11.14
C THR A 34 2.94 0.52 9.91
N THR A 35 2.78 1.14 8.76
CA THR A 35 2.46 0.47 7.50
C THR A 35 3.55 -0.51 7.10
N ARG A 36 4.81 -0.10 7.21
CA ARG A 36 5.97 -0.97 6.93
C ARG A 36 5.95 -2.23 7.80
N THR A 37 5.69 -2.07 9.09
CA THR A 37 5.61 -3.20 10.02
C THR A 37 4.48 -4.16 9.64
N VAL A 38 3.27 -3.63 9.39
CA VAL A 38 2.11 -4.45 9.01
C VAL A 38 2.38 -5.21 7.72
N VAL A 39 2.93 -4.56 6.71
CA VAL A 39 3.21 -5.18 5.41
C VAL A 39 4.30 -6.25 5.56
N THR A 40 5.39 -5.94 6.28
CA THR A 40 6.49 -6.88 6.49
C THR A 40 6.01 -8.13 7.22
N ASP A 41 5.28 -7.96 8.32
CA ASP A 41 4.76 -9.09 9.09
C ASP A 41 3.80 -9.94 8.27
N THR A 42 2.94 -9.31 7.48
CA THR A 42 2.02 -10.01 6.59
C THR A 42 2.76 -10.83 5.54
N LEU A 43 3.75 -10.25 4.89
CA LEU A 43 4.52 -10.94 3.84
C LEU A 43 5.34 -12.11 4.41
N GLU A 44 5.85 -11.99 5.62
CA GLU A 44 6.59 -13.07 6.28
C GLU A 44 5.70 -14.26 6.61
N GLN A 45 4.40 -14.04 6.81
CA GLN A 45 3.44 -15.10 7.13
C GLN A 45 2.88 -15.81 5.90
N LEU A 46 3.07 -15.26 4.69
CA LEU A 46 2.55 -15.87 3.47
C LEU A 46 3.36 -17.09 3.07
N SER A 47 2.65 -18.19 2.78
CA SER A 47 3.24 -19.41 2.21
C SER A 47 3.17 -19.40 0.68
N LYS A 48 3.85 -20.37 0.03
CA LYS A 48 3.74 -20.56 -1.42
C LYS A 48 2.29 -20.85 -1.85
N ILE A 49 1.55 -21.58 -1.02
CA ILE A 49 0.15 -21.88 -1.29
C ILE A 49 -0.68 -20.61 -1.26
N ASP A 50 -0.46 -19.74 -0.28
CA ASP A 50 -1.15 -18.45 -0.17
C ASP A 50 -0.91 -17.56 -1.39
N LEU A 51 0.33 -17.56 -1.92
CA LEU A 51 0.68 -16.78 -3.10
C LEU A 51 -0.01 -17.27 -4.37
N GLN A 52 -0.40 -18.53 -4.43
CA GLN A 52 -1.09 -19.12 -5.57
C GLN A 52 -2.62 -18.97 -5.50
N LYS A 53 -3.17 -18.60 -4.35
CA LYS A 53 -4.61 -18.39 -4.18
C LYS A 53 -5.08 -17.13 -4.89
N ASP A 54 -6.34 -17.15 -5.35
CA ASP A 54 -6.98 -15.98 -5.92
C ASP A 54 -7.07 -14.87 -4.88
N TYR A 55 -6.83 -13.64 -5.32
CA TYR A 55 -7.00 -12.48 -4.45
C TYR A 55 -8.48 -12.19 -4.25
N VAL A 56 -8.88 -12.00 -2.99
CA VAL A 56 -10.27 -11.95 -2.56
C VAL A 56 -11.02 -10.71 -3.03
N LEU A 57 -10.31 -9.59 -3.23
CA LEU A 57 -10.93 -8.35 -3.70
C LEU A 57 -10.77 -8.21 -5.21
N PRO A 58 -11.85 -7.96 -5.97
CA PRO A 58 -11.77 -7.73 -7.41
C PRO A 58 -11.22 -6.32 -7.68
N VAL A 59 -9.91 -6.15 -7.58
CA VAL A 59 -9.23 -4.87 -7.85
C VAL A 59 -8.97 -4.69 -9.32
N LEU A 60 -8.80 -5.77 -10.05
CA LEU A 60 -8.69 -5.81 -11.51
C LEU A 60 -9.92 -6.54 -12.05
N ASP A 61 -10.34 -6.24 -13.28
CA ASP A 61 -11.50 -6.87 -13.92
C ASP A 61 -11.33 -8.38 -14.12
N GLU A 62 -10.14 -8.92 -13.85
CA GLU A 62 -9.82 -10.33 -13.97
C GLU A 62 -9.43 -10.90 -12.60
N LYS A 63 -9.73 -12.18 -12.37
CA LYS A 63 -9.21 -12.90 -11.22
C LYS A 63 -7.70 -13.07 -11.37
N THR A 64 -6.94 -12.59 -10.40
CA THR A 64 -5.49 -12.75 -10.33
C THR A 64 -5.14 -13.55 -9.08
N ASN A 65 -3.98 -14.25 -9.11
CA ASN A 65 -3.48 -14.85 -7.88
C ASN A 65 -2.81 -13.79 -7.00
N THR A 66 -2.59 -14.12 -5.75
CA THR A 66 -2.00 -13.21 -4.77
C THR A 66 -0.61 -12.75 -5.18
N SER A 67 0.21 -13.65 -5.74
CA SER A 67 1.56 -13.31 -6.21
C SER A 67 1.53 -12.23 -7.28
N TYR A 68 0.69 -12.38 -8.29
CA TYR A 68 0.54 -11.39 -9.35
C TYR A 68 0.08 -10.04 -8.79
N PHE A 69 -0.88 -10.06 -7.89
CA PHE A 69 -1.41 -8.85 -7.28
C PHE A 69 -0.34 -8.11 -6.46
N LEU A 70 0.51 -8.83 -5.71
CA LEU A 70 1.61 -8.23 -4.97
C LEU A 70 2.64 -7.57 -5.90
N ILE A 71 2.97 -8.19 -7.02
CA ILE A 71 3.85 -7.61 -8.03
C ILE A 71 3.23 -6.34 -8.64
N TYR A 72 1.94 -6.39 -8.93
CA TYR A 72 1.20 -5.22 -9.41
C TYR A 72 1.26 -4.06 -8.39
N LEU A 73 1.06 -4.35 -7.11
CA LEU A 73 1.13 -3.33 -6.05
C LEU A 73 2.53 -2.73 -5.93
N LEU A 74 3.58 -3.54 -6.07
CA LEU A 74 4.95 -3.04 -6.07
C LEU A 74 5.20 -2.06 -7.21
N SER A 75 4.73 -2.40 -8.41
CA SER A 75 4.84 -1.52 -9.58
C SER A 75 4.06 -0.22 -9.37
N HIS A 76 2.88 -0.31 -8.78
CA HIS A 76 2.05 0.86 -8.47
C HIS A 76 2.71 1.75 -7.41
N LEU A 77 3.31 1.16 -6.39
CA LEU A 77 4.08 1.90 -5.37
C LEU A 77 5.26 2.65 -6.01
N ASN A 78 6.01 1.99 -6.88
CA ASN A 78 7.13 2.63 -7.59
C ASN A 78 6.67 3.81 -8.44
N TYR A 79 5.51 3.71 -9.07
CA TYR A 79 4.91 4.82 -9.81
C TYR A 79 4.66 6.03 -8.90
N HIS A 80 4.06 5.83 -7.74
CA HIS A 80 3.80 6.91 -6.79
C HIS A 80 5.07 7.48 -6.18
N ILE A 81 6.08 6.66 -5.89
CA ILE A 81 7.39 7.14 -5.41
C ILE A 81 8.02 8.06 -6.46
N GLY A 82 7.93 7.70 -7.73
CA GLY A 82 8.41 8.55 -8.83
C GLY A 82 7.68 9.90 -8.88
N GLN A 83 6.36 9.89 -8.72
CA GLN A 83 5.57 11.12 -8.67
C GLN A 83 5.98 12.02 -7.50
N ILE A 84 6.14 11.46 -6.31
CA ILE A 84 6.55 12.19 -5.11
C ILE A 84 7.94 12.80 -5.30
N ASN A 85 8.87 12.02 -5.83
CA ASN A 85 10.24 12.48 -6.07
C ASN A 85 10.28 13.63 -7.08
N TYR A 86 9.54 13.50 -8.18
CA TYR A 86 9.46 14.55 -9.21
C TYR A 86 8.84 15.83 -8.65
N HIS A 87 7.74 15.72 -7.94
CA HIS A 87 7.06 16.85 -7.31
C HIS A 87 7.95 17.56 -6.30
N ARG A 88 8.68 16.81 -5.47
CA ARG A 88 9.64 17.35 -4.52
C ARG A 88 10.72 18.19 -5.24
N ARG A 89 11.23 17.69 -6.35
CA ARG A 89 12.27 18.38 -7.13
C ARG A 89 11.75 19.69 -7.73
N ILE A 90 10.53 19.72 -8.21
CA ILE A 90 9.88 20.92 -8.71
C ILE A 90 9.74 21.96 -7.60
N ILE A 91 9.20 21.57 -6.45
CA ILE A 91 9.00 22.48 -5.31
C ILE A 91 10.31 23.06 -4.81
N THR A 92 11.36 22.25 -4.69
CA THR A 92 12.66 22.71 -4.17
C THR A 92 13.43 23.57 -5.16
N SER A 93 13.09 23.57 -6.45
CA SER A 93 13.72 24.42 -7.46
C SER A 93 13.04 25.79 -7.59
N LEU A 94 11.91 25.99 -6.96
CA LEU A 94 11.24 27.29 -6.90
C LEU A 94 11.88 28.15 -5.82
#